data_5c47c1c7868a0b23dc03ea13d9d354eb
#
_entry.id   5c47c1c7868a0b23dc03ea13d9d354eb
#
_cell.length_a   1.000
_cell.length_b   1.000
_cell.length_c   1.000
_cell.angle_alpha   90.00
_cell.angle_beta   90.00
_cell.angle_gamma   90.00
#
_symmetry.space_group_name_H-M   'P 1'
#
loop_
_entity.id
_entity.type
_entity.pdbx_description
1 polymer ?
#
loop_
_entity_poly.entity_id
_entity_poly.type
_entity_poly.pdbx_seq_one_letter_code
_entity_poly.pdbx_strand_id
1 'polypeptide(L)'
;MTHLGQKLPISRWQRDLTDSTALRNLGVGLGYCLIAYASTRKGISKLEVNQPHLLEELNQNWEVLAEPIQTVMRRYGIEKPYEKLKELTRGKRVTEQAMREFIDKLDIPQEEKLRLQKLTPATYIGAAVELVEKLL
;
A
#
# COMPACT_ATOMS: atom_id res chain seq x y z
N MET A 1 27.86 5.49 -3.27
CA MET A 1 28.29 4.35 -2.41
C MET A 1 28.64 3.11 -3.23
N THR A 2 27.87 2.70 -4.22
CA THR A 2 28.15 1.50 -5.05
C THR A 2 29.56 1.47 -5.62
N HIS A 3 30.03 2.58 -6.23
CA HIS A 3 31.38 2.68 -6.76
C HIS A 3 32.47 2.44 -5.70
N LEU A 4 32.31 3.01 -4.50
CA LEU A 4 33.25 2.82 -3.39
C LEU A 4 33.27 1.37 -2.91
N GLY A 5 32.06 0.74 -2.82
CA GLY A 5 31.93 -0.66 -2.43
C GLY A 5 32.57 -1.64 -3.45
N GLN A 6 32.62 -1.27 -4.71
CA GLN A 6 33.25 -2.06 -5.75
C GLN A 6 34.76 -1.80 -5.87
N LYS A 7 35.17 -0.54 -5.70
CA LYS A 7 36.57 -0.12 -5.91
C LYS A 7 37.48 -0.50 -4.74
N LEU A 8 37.07 -0.25 -3.50
CA LEU A 8 37.90 -0.38 -2.31
C LEU A 8 38.31 -1.82 -1.95
N PRO A 9 37.44 -2.86 -2.19
CA PRO A 9 37.86 -4.24 -1.92
C PRO A 9 38.89 -4.80 -2.88
N ILE A 10 39.14 -4.15 -4.02
CA ILE A 10 40.12 -4.61 -5.00
C ILE A 10 41.53 -4.23 -4.52
N SER A 11 42.26 -5.22 -4.02
CA SER A 11 43.65 -5.05 -3.61
C SER A 11 44.58 -5.12 -4.81
N ARG A 12 45.51 -4.15 -4.88
CA ARG A 12 46.67 -4.20 -5.74
C ARG A 12 47.90 -4.37 -4.87
N TRP A 13 48.85 -5.18 -5.30
CA TRP A 13 50.12 -5.36 -4.58
C TRP A 13 50.96 -4.07 -4.50
N GLN A 14 50.68 -3.12 -5.40
CA GLN A 14 51.25 -1.78 -5.40
C GLN A 14 50.21 -0.75 -4.94
N ARG A 15 50.68 0.34 -4.32
CA ARG A 15 49.84 1.47 -3.95
C ARG A 15 49.12 2.02 -5.18
N ASP A 16 47.78 2.01 -5.13
CA ASP A 16 46.96 2.72 -6.09
C ASP A 16 46.76 4.17 -5.62
N LEU A 17 47.25 5.13 -6.40
CA LEU A 17 47.11 6.56 -6.08
C LEU A 17 45.66 7.02 -6.07
N THR A 18 44.77 6.31 -6.75
CA THR A 18 43.33 6.61 -6.77
C THR A 18 42.60 6.19 -5.47
N ASP A 19 43.17 5.29 -4.68
CA ASP A 19 42.56 4.82 -3.43
C ASP A 19 42.45 5.94 -2.38
N SER A 20 43.45 6.80 -2.27
CA SER A 20 43.40 7.96 -1.36
C SER A 20 42.25 8.90 -1.72
N THR A 21 42.02 9.12 -3.00
CA THR A 21 40.91 9.95 -3.50
C THR A 21 39.54 9.27 -3.23
N ALA A 22 39.44 7.95 -3.47
CA ALA A 22 38.24 7.18 -3.19
C ALA A 22 37.89 7.20 -1.70
N LEU A 23 38.91 6.99 -0.81
CA LEU A 23 38.70 7.03 0.64
C LEU A 23 38.22 8.38 1.15
N ARG A 24 38.73 9.50 0.59
CA ARG A 24 38.24 10.85 0.95
C ARG A 24 36.75 11.03 0.65
N ASN A 25 36.21 10.35 -0.35
CA ASN A 25 34.79 10.43 -0.71
C ASN A 25 33.85 9.62 0.20
N LEU A 26 34.35 8.78 1.11
CA LEU A 26 33.53 8.10 2.09
C LEU A 26 32.78 9.09 2.98
N GLY A 27 33.51 10.05 3.54
CA GLY A 27 32.91 11.10 4.37
C GLY A 27 31.91 11.97 3.59
N VAL A 28 32.24 12.28 2.33
CA VAL A 28 31.34 13.04 1.45
C VAL A 28 30.04 12.27 1.21
N GLY A 29 30.13 10.97 0.91
CA GLY A 29 28.95 10.13 0.71
C GLY A 29 28.05 10.04 1.95
N LEU A 30 28.63 9.88 3.15
CA LEU A 30 27.90 9.89 4.41
C LEU A 30 27.27 11.27 4.67
N GLY A 31 28.00 12.36 4.43
CA GLY A 31 27.49 13.73 4.58
C GLY A 31 26.28 13.97 3.67
N TYR A 32 26.33 13.54 2.42
CA TYR A 32 25.17 13.65 1.51
C TYR A 32 23.98 12.82 1.98
N CYS A 33 24.19 11.64 2.53
CA CYS A 33 23.10 10.86 3.11
C CYS A 33 22.43 11.61 4.28
N LEU A 34 23.21 12.19 5.19
CA LEU A 34 22.67 12.97 6.31
C LEU A 34 21.86 14.17 5.84
N ILE A 35 22.38 14.91 4.85
CA ILE A 35 21.67 16.06 4.27
C ILE A 35 20.37 15.58 3.60
N ALA A 36 20.41 14.49 2.85
CA ALA A 36 19.24 13.93 2.19
C ALA A 36 18.17 13.51 3.19
N TYR A 37 18.55 12.80 4.26
CA TYR A 37 17.60 12.40 5.31
C TYR A 37 16.99 13.59 6.05
N ALA A 38 17.81 14.59 6.40
CA ALA A 38 17.33 15.81 7.02
C ALA A 38 16.35 16.55 6.11
N SER A 39 16.65 16.66 4.82
CA SER A 39 15.81 17.32 3.82
C SER A 39 14.51 16.54 3.59
N THR A 40 14.57 15.23 3.53
CA THR A 40 13.38 14.36 3.39
C THR A 40 12.47 14.52 4.61
N ARG A 41 13.03 14.48 5.83
CA ARG A 41 12.27 14.68 7.05
C ARG A 41 11.59 16.04 7.08
N LYS A 42 12.31 17.11 6.68
CA LYS A 42 11.73 18.43 6.52
C LYS A 42 10.66 18.49 5.44
N GLY A 43 10.81 17.75 4.35
CA GLY A 43 9.79 17.64 3.31
C GLY A 43 8.51 16.97 3.83
N ILE A 44 8.65 15.85 4.53
CA ILE A 44 7.53 15.10 5.12
C ILE A 44 6.79 15.98 6.16
N SER A 45 7.52 16.75 6.98
CA SER A 45 6.89 17.60 7.99
C SER A 45 6.06 18.78 7.44
N LYS A 46 6.14 19.02 6.13
CA LYS A 46 5.33 20.04 5.44
C LYS A 46 4.07 19.47 4.78
N LEU A 47 3.91 18.15 4.80
CA LEU A 47 2.75 17.51 4.22
C LEU A 47 1.54 17.69 5.14
N GLU A 48 0.46 18.13 4.56
CA GLU A 48 -0.85 18.21 5.20
C GLU A 48 -1.81 17.27 4.49
N VAL A 49 -2.61 16.55 5.27
CA VAL A 49 -3.57 15.59 4.75
C VAL A 49 -4.93 16.26 4.60
N ASN A 50 -5.45 16.30 3.39
CA ASN A 50 -6.83 16.74 3.13
C ASN A 50 -7.79 15.57 3.44
N GLN A 51 -8.08 15.35 4.71
CA GLN A 51 -8.93 14.26 5.16
C GLN A 51 -10.34 14.25 4.51
N PRO A 52 -11.05 15.39 4.39
CA PRO A 52 -12.35 15.41 3.73
C PRO A 52 -12.30 14.92 2.29
N HIS A 53 -11.29 15.35 1.53
CA HIS A 53 -11.14 14.94 0.13
C HIS A 53 -10.82 13.45 0.01
N LEU A 54 -9.92 12.92 0.85
CA LEU A 54 -9.59 11.49 0.86
C LEU A 54 -10.81 10.63 1.20
N LEU A 55 -11.61 11.07 2.17
CA LEU A 55 -12.83 10.35 2.55
C LEU A 55 -13.89 10.39 1.43
N GLU A 56 -14.06 11.54 0.79
CA GLU A 56 -14.97 11.68 -0.35
C GLU A 56 -14.55 10.77 -1.51
N GLU A 57 -13.27 10.80 -1.88
CA GLU A 57 -12.72 9.95 -2.93
C GLU A 57 -12.89 8.46 -2.60
N LEU A 58 -12.57 8.07 -1.37
CA LEU A 58 -12.73 6.69 -0.90
C LEU A 58 -14.18 6.22 -0.97
N ASN A 59 -15.12 7.02 -0.50
CA ASN A 59 -16.56 6.70 -0.51
C ASN A 59 -17.15 6.61 -1.93
N GLN A 60 -16.47 7.16 -2.92
CA GLN A 60 -16.86 7.03 -4.31
C GLN A 60 -16.34 5.75 -4.98
N ASN A 61 -15.46 4.98 -4.34
CA ASN A 61 -14.78 3.81 -4.91
C ASN A 61 -15.21 2.51 -4.23
N TRP A 62 -16.47 2.13 -4.44
CA TRP A 62 -17.06 0.91 -3.85
C TRP A 62 -16.44 -0.39 -4.35
N GLU A 63 -15.73 -0.36 -5.47
CA GLU A 63 -14.97 -1.48 -6.01
C GLU A 63 -13.87 -2.00 -5.09
N VAL A 64 -13.38 -1.21 -4.13
CA VAL A 64 -12.41 -1.66 -3.11
C VAL A 64 -12.97 -2.79 -2.23
N LEU A 65 -14.30 -2.91 -2.13
CA LEU A 65 -14.95 -3.99 -1.39
C LEU A 65 -15.06 -5.31 -2.19
N ALA A 66 -14.65 -5.33 -3.45
CA ALA A 66 -14.68 -6.55 -4.25
C ALA A 66 -13.82 -7.66 -3.63
N GLU A 67 -12.64 -7.32 -3.07
CA GLU A 67 -11.73 -8.32 -2.48
C GLU A 67 -12.30 -9.01 -1.23
N PRO A 68 -12.81 -8.32 -0.21
CA PRO A 68 -13.41 -8.98 0.95
C PRO A 68 -14.64 -9.80 0.57
N ILE A 69 -15.45 -9.33 -0.37
CA ILE A 69 -16.62 -10.08 -0.86
C ILE A 69 -16.18 -11.36 -1.57
N GLN A 70 -15.17 -11.27 -2.45
CA GLN A 70 -14.61 -12.41 -3.14
C GLN A 70 -14.03 -13.44 -2.15
N THR A 71 -13.36 -12.98 -1.11
CA THR A 71 -12.81 -13.84 -0.06
C THR A 71 -13.90 -14.63 0.67
N VAL A 72 -15.03 -13.97 1.02
CA VAL A 72 -16.19 -14.63 1.62
C VAL A 72 -16.83 -15.61 0.63
N MET A 73 -16.99 -15.24 -0.64
CA MET A 73 -17.51 -16.16 -1.67
C MET A 73 -16.67 -17.43 -1.79
N ARG A 74 -15.33 -17.31 -1.76
CA ARG A 74 -14.42 -18.47 -1.76
C ARG A 74 -14.60 -19.36 -0.54
N ARG A 75 -14.73 -18.74 0.64
CA ARG A 75 -14.94 -19.44 1.91
C ARG A 75 -16.20 -20.32 1.89
N TYR A 76 -17.25 -19.86 1.22
CA TYR A 76 -18.52 -20.59 1.08
C TYR A 76 -18.64 -21.39 -0.22
N GLY A 77 -17.52 -21.60 -0.93
CA GLY A 77 -17.48 -22.49 -2.09
C GLY A 77 -18.24 -21.99 -3.33
N ILE A 78 -18.51 -20.69 -3.42
CA ILE A 78 -19.17 -20.12 -4.60
C ILE A 78 -18.23 -20.27 -5.81
N GLU A 79 -18.73 -20.90 -6.85
CA GLU A 79 -17.99 -21.10 -8.09
C GLU A 79 -17.72 -19.75 -8.79
N LYS A 80 -16.50 -19.63 -9.34
CA LYS A 80 -16.04 -18.49 -10.16
C LYS A 80 -16.31 -17.12 -9.51
N PRO A 81 -15.86 -16.90 -8.26
CA PRO A 81 -16.16 -15.66 -7.54
C PRO A 81 -15.59 -14.42 -8.24
N TYR A 82 -14.42 -14.54 -8.84
CA TYR A 82 -13.78 -13.44 -9.58
C TYR A 82 -14.61 -13.04 -10.81
N GLU A 83 -15.04 -14.01 -11.61
CA GLU A 83 -15.82 -13.75 -12.82
C GLU A 83 -17.15 -13.06 -12.50
N LYS A 84 -17.84 -13.51 -11.45
CA LYS A 84 -19.10 -12.91 -10.99
C LYS A 84 -18.92 -11.45 -10.57
N LEU A 85 -17.85 -11.15 -9.82
CA LEU A 85 -17.54 -9.76 -9.44
C LEU A 85 -17.06 -8.93 -10.65
N LYS A 86 -16.30 -9.52 -11.55
CA LYS A 86 -15.86 -8.85 -12.79
C LYS A 86 -17.03 -8.42 -13.66
N GLU A 87 -18.09 -9.20 -13.73
CA GLU A 87 -19.32 -8.82 -14.45
C GLU A 87 -19.98 -7.60 -13.82
N LEU A 88 -19.96 -7.49 -12.49
CA LEU A 88 -20.48 -6.33 -11.78
C LEU A 88 -19.65 -5.07 -12.03
N THR A 89 -18.32 -5.21 -12.09
CA THR A 89 -17.38 -4.06 -12.15
C THR A 89 -17.00 -3.66 -13.57
N ARG A 90 -17.28 -4.50 -14.57
CA ARG A 90 -16.77 -4.32 -15.95
C ARG A 90 -17.39 -3.10 -16.64
N GLY A 91 -16.56 -2.10 -16.90
CA GLY A 91 -16.92 -0.92 -17.70
C GLY A 91 -17.91 0.04 -17.05
N LYS A 92 -18.21 -0.16 -15.74
CA LYS A 92 -19.11 0.70 -14.97
C LYS A 92 -18.50 1.00 -13.62
N ARG A 93 -18.74 2.20 -13.12
CA ARG A 93 -18.44 2.54 -11.72
C ARG A 93 -19.37 1.76 -10.81
N VAL A 94 -18.81 1.09 -9.82
CA VAL A 94 -19.61 0.33 -8.84
C VAL A 94 -20.19 1.31 -7.83
N THR A 95 -21.52 1.29 -7.72
CA THR A 95 -22.23 2.08 -6.71
C THR A 95 -22.49 1.26 -5.45
N GLU A 96 -22.73 1.93 -4.34
CA GLU A 96 -23.19 1.30 -3.10
C GLU A 96 -24.36 0.36 -3.33
N GLN A 97 -25.38 0.86 -4.03
CA GLN A 97 -26.59 0.09 -4.31
C GLN A 97 -26.29 -1.19 -5.10
N ALA A 98 -25.50 -1.08 -6.17
CA ALA A 98 -25.13 -2.25 -6.98
C ALA A 98 -24.36 -3.30 -6.17
N MET A 99 -23.47 -2.86 -5.27
CA MET A 99 -22.72 -3.75 -4.39
C MET A 99 -23.62 -4.44 -3.38
N ARG A 100 -24.55 -3.73 -2.75
CA ARG A 100 -25.52 -4.29 -1.79
C ARG A 100 -26.45 -5.29 -2.46
N GLU A 101 -27.00 -4.96 -3.63
CA GLU A 101 -27.84 -5.87 -4.43
C GLU A 101 -27.09 -7.14 -4.86
N PHE A 102 -25.79 -7.01 -5.14
CA PHE A 102 -24.94 -8.17 -5.44
C PHE A 102 -24.78 -9.07 -4.22
N ILE A 103 -24.51 -8.50 -3.03
CA ILE A 103 -24.36 -9.26 -1.77
C ILE A 103 -25.65 -9.99 -1.43
N ASP A 104 -26.81 -9.38 -1.62
CA ASP A 104 -28.12 -10.00 -1.34
C ASP A 104 -28.38 -11.24 -2.18
N LYS A 105 -27.90 -11.26 -3.42
CA LYS A 105 -28.05 -12.38 -4.35
C LYS A 105 -27.08 -13.54 -4.12
N LEU A 106 -26.08 -13.37 -3.25
CA LEU A 106 -25.10 -14.42 -2.96
C LEU A 106 -25.77 -15.55 -2.16
N ASP A 107 -25.41 -16.79 -2.51
CA ASP A 107 -25.81 -17.98 -1.74
C ASP A 107 -24.82 -18.23 -0.59
N ILE A 108 -24.94 -17.41 0.45
CA ILE A 108 -24.12 -17.44 1.67
C ILE A 108 -25.05 -17.25 2.88
N PRO A 109 -24.62 -17.65 4.10
CA PRO A 109 -25.38 -17.45 5.32
C PRO A 109 -25.80 -15.99 5.54
N GLN A 110 -27.02 -15.81 6.08
CA GLN A 110 -27.59 -14.47 6.29
C GLN A 110 -26.71 -13.59 7.21
N GLU A 111 -26.06 -14.19 8.20
CA GLU A 111 -25.13 -13.50 9.08
C GLU A 111 -23.97 -12.85 8.31
N GLU A 112 -23.39 -13.60 7.34
CA GLU A 112 -22.31 -13.08 6.50
C GLU A 112 -22.79 -12.01 5.54
N LYS A 113 -24.03 -12.13 4.99
CA LYS A 113 -24.63 -11.06 4.19
C LYS A 113 -24.73 -9.77 5.01
N LEU A 114 -25.27 -9.84 6.21
CA LEU A 114 -25.38 -8.69 7.10
C LEU A 114 -24.02 -8.07 7.46
N ARG A 115 -23.01 -8.91 7.64
CA ARG A 115 -21.64 -8.46 7.88
C ARG A 115 -21.06 -7.72 6.68
N LEU A 116 -21.21 -8.27 5.49
CA LEU A 116 -20.75 -7.63 4.25
C LEU A 116 -21.50 -6.34 3.95
N GLN A 117 -22.80 -6.30 4.20
CA GLN A 117 -23.62 -5.10 4.01
C GLN A 117 -23.24 -3.94 4.94
N LYS A 118 -22.64 -4.21 6.10
CA LYS A 118 -22.12 -3.17 7.01
C LYS A 118 -20.81 -2.57 6.56
N LEU A 119 -20.08 -3.24 5.65
CA LEU A 119 -18.83 -2.73 5.15
C LEU A 119 -19.04 -1.52 4.24
N THR A 120 -18.19 -0.53 4.42
CA THR A 120 -18.05 0.60 3.52
C THR A 120 -16.58 0.73 3.13
N PRO A 121 -16.25 1.40 2.02
CA PRO A 121 -14.84 1.66 1.68
C PRO A 121 -14.06 2.28 2.84
N ALA A 122 -14.68 3.20 3.59
CA ALA A 122 -14.05 3.87 4.73
C ALA A 122 -13.84 2.96 5.96
N THR A 123 -14.65 1.90 6.12
CA THR A 123 -14.54 0.98 7.27
C THR A 123 -13.71 -0.26 6.98
N TYR A 124 -13.35 -0.50 5.73
CA TYR A 124 -12.52 -1.62 5.34
C TYR A 124 -11.03 -1.30 5.50
N ILE A 125 -10.59 -1.15 6.74
CA ILE A 125 -9.21 -0.76 7.12
C ILE A 125 -8.39 -1.90 7.74
N GLY A 126 -9.00 -3.06 7.99
CA GLY A 126 -8.32 -4.19 8.64
C GLY A 126 -7.74 -3.79 10.00
N ALA A 127 -6.51 -4.22 10.24
CA ALA A 127 -5.76 -3.92 11.48
C ALA A 127 -4.88 -2.65 11.38
N ALA A 128 -5.12 -1.76 10.42
CA ALA A 128 -4.23 -0.63 10.16
C ALA A 128 -4.07 0.30 11.38
N VAL A 129 -5.15 0.59 12.09
CA VAL A 129 -5.12 1.44 13.30
C VAL A 129 -4.30 0.78 14.41
N GLU A 130 -4.58 -0.48 14.71
CA GLU A 130 -3.86 -1.25 15.74
C GLU A 130 -2.36 -1.37 15.45
N LEU A 131 -1.99 -1.51 14.18
CA LEU A 131 -0.59 -1.60 13.76
C LEU A 131 0.14 -0.27 13.96
N VAL A 132 -0.51 0.85 13.67
CA VAL A 132 0.06 2.18 13.90
C VAL A 132 0.23 2.46 15.39
N GLU A 133 -0.78 2.14 16.21
CA GLU A 133 -0.72 2.32 17.68
C GLU A 133 0.41 1.52 18.33
N LYS A 134 0.77 0.37 17.77
CA LYS A 134 1.91 -0.43 18.26
C LYS A 134 3.28 0.13 17.88
N LEU A 135 3.35 1.05 16.93
CA LEU A 135 4.60 1.66 16.45
C LEU A 135 4.89 3.01 17.11
N LEU A 136 3.90 3.62 17.76
CA LEU A 136 3.99 4.89 18.47
C LEU A 136 4.23 4.66 19.96
#